data_dfec9e2b7d5acd2695ef8d447fa5193e
#
_entry.id   dfec9e2b7d5acd2695ef8d447fa5193e
#
_cell.length_a   1.000
_cell.length_b   1.000
_cell.length_c   1.000
_cell.angle_alpha   90.00
_cell.angle_beta   90.00
_cell.angle_gamma   90.00
#
_symmetry.space_group_name_H-M   'P 1'
#
loop_
_entity.id
_entity.type
_entity.pdbx_description
1 polymer ?
#
loop_
_entity_poly.entity_id
_entity_poly.type
_entity_poly.pdbx_seq_one_letter_code
_entity_poly.pdbx_strand_id
1 'polypeptide(L)'
;MVVQGLRTSAGMFYGPKRVWLKNQQVPGLAMTRSIGDMAASSVGVTAEPEIKIFPNLSPSDKFIVIASDGIWDRLSNEEIMMTIAKQYYPTRNADGAAAHLVKESVERW
;
A
#
# COMPACT_ATOMS: atom_id res chain seq x y z
N MET A 1 15.95 -14.97 -8.41
CA MET A 1 14.90 -13.92 -8.44
C MET A 1 14.75 -13.38 -9.85
N VAL A 2 13.52 -13.24 -10.31
CA VAL A 2 13.20 -12.53 -11.55
C VAL A 2 12.25 -11.39 -11.20
N VAL A 3 12.55 -10.17 -11.67
CA VAL A 3 11.71 -8.98 -11.43
C VAL A 3 11.21 -8.46 -12.77
N GLN A 4 9.95 -8.69 -13.07
CA GLN A 4 9.35 -8.33 -14.36
C GLN A 4 7.82 -8.14 -14.20
N GLY A 5 7.19 -7.48 -15.16
CA GLY A 5 5.74 -7.42 -15.27
C GLY A 5 5.11 -8.78 -15.58
N LEU A 6 3.80 -8.83 -15.66
CA LEU A 6 3.06 -10.00 -16.14
C LEU A 6 3.40 -10.25 -17.62
N ARG A 7 3.49 -11.52 -18.01
CA ARG A 7 3.83 -11.89 -19.38
C ARG A 7 2.57 -12.22 -20.18
N THR A 8 2.43 -11.62 -21.35
CA THR A 8 1.37 -11.98 -22.31
C THR A 8 1.68 -13.30 -23.02
N SER A 9 0.69 -13.89 -23.70
CA SER A 9 0.89 -15.05 -24.59
C SER A 9 1.88 -14.76 -25.72
N ALA A 10 2.00 -13.49 -26.15
CA ALA A 10 2.96 -13.05 -27.14
C ALA A 10 4.37 -12.78 -26.57
N GLY A 11 4.58 -13.02 -25.27
CA GLY A 11 5.88 -12.87 -24.61
C GLY A 11 6.23 -11.45 -24.15
N MET A 12 5.34 -10.47 -24.33
CA MET A 12 5.54 -9.10 -23.84
C MET A 12 5.22 -9.00 -22.36
N PHE A 13 5.92 -8.10 -21.67
CA PHE A 13 5.66 -7.79 -20.24
C PHE A 13 4.77 -6.56 -20.12
N TYR A 14 3.85 -6.58 -19.16
CA TYR A 14 2.95 -5.47 -18.85
C TYR A 14 2.68 -5.37 -17.33
N GLY A 15 2.17 -4.23 -16.92
CA GLY A 15 1.87 -3.97 -15.51
C GLY A 15 3.10 -3.74 -14.64
N PRO A 16 2.92 -3.62 -13.32
CA PRO A 16 4.01 -3.35 -12.38
C PRO A 16 5.01 -4.51 -12.33
N LYS A 17 6.26 -4.19 -12.01
CA LYS A 17 7.30 -5.19 -11.76
C LYS A 17 6.93 -6.02 -10.52
N ARG A 18 7.09 -7.33 -10.65
CA ARG A 18 6.80 -8.30 -9.59
C ARG A 18 7.98 -9.26 -9.41
N VAL A 19 8.11 -9.79 -8.23
CA VAL A 19 9.10 -10.83 -7.90
C VAL A 19 8.54 -12.19 -8.28
N TRP A 20 9.34 -12.98 -9.00
CA TRP A 20 8.99 -14.32 -9.46
C TRP A 20 10.09 -15.33 -9.14
N LEU A 21 9.72 -16.57 -8.96
CA LEU A 21 10.66 -17.69 -9.04
C LEU A 21 11.12 -17.84 -10.49
N LYS A 22 12.35 -18.32 -10.67
CA LYS A 22 12.88 -18.59 -12.03
C LYS A 22 12.03 -19.67 -12.70
N ASN A 23 11.56 -19.37 -13.91
CA ASN A 23 10.73 -20.25 -14.74
C ASN A 23 9.35 -20.63 -14.14
N GLN A 24 8.85 -19.84 -13.18
CA GLN A 24 7.55 -20.06 -12.56
C GLN A 24 6.80 -18.73 -12.46
N GLN A 25 5.46 -18.80 -12.55
CA GLN A 25 4.60 -17.63 -12.37
C GLN A 25 4.07 -17.53 -10.94
N VAL A 26 4.96 -17.69 -9.97
CA VAL A 26 4.72 -17.55 -8.53
C VAL A 26 5.92 -16.86 -7.88
N PRO A 27 5.76 -16.12 -6.80
CA PRO A 27 4.49 -15.71 -6.18
C PRO A 27 3.81 -14.54 -6.91
N GLY A 28 4.50 -13.79 -7.76
CA GLY A 28 3.98 -12.58 -8.39
C GLY A 28 3.86 -11.40 -7.43
N LEU A 29 4.76 -11.33 -6.44
CA LEU A 29 4.74 -10.33 -5.39
C LEU A 29 5.19 -8.96 -5.92
N ALA A 30 4.36 -7.94 -5.76
CA ALA A 30 4.66 -6.56 -6.17
C ALA A 30 5.39 -5.76 -5.07
N MET A 31 5.87 -6.42 -4.02
CA MET A 31 6.58 -5.83 -2.89
C MET A 31 7.95 -6.49 -2.74
N THR A 32 8.88 -5.79 -2.10
CA THR A 32 10.25 -6.29 -1.83
C THR A 32 10.39 -6.89 -0.43
N ARG A 33 9.37 -6.75 0.41
CA ARG A 33 9.34 -7.27 1.77
C ARG A 33 8.00 -7.91 2.07
N SER A 34 8.01 -9.03 2.80
CA SER A 34 6.80 -9.75 3.19
C SER A 34 7.10 -10.65 4.38
N ILE A 35 6.12 -10.83 5.26
CA ILE A 35 6.17 -11.79 6.35
C ILE A 35 5.46 -13.06 5.89
N GLY A 36 6.12 -14.22 6.07
CA GLY A 36 5.51 -15.54 5.85
C GLY A 36 5.41 -16.02 4.41
N ASP A 37 5.80 -15.23 3.41
CA ASP A 37 5.83 -15.65 2.01
C ASP A 37 7.10 -16.47 1.72
N MET A 38 7.04 -17.78 1.95
CA MET A 38 8.16 -18.70 1.81
C MET A 38 8.70 -18.76 0.37
N ALA A 39 7.82 -18.67 -0.64
CA ALA A 39 8.23 -18.67 -2.03
C ALA A 39 9.03 -17.41 -2.38
N ALA A 40 8.54 -16.24 -1.99
CA ALA A 40 9.23 -14.98 -2.19
C ALA A 40 10.53 -14.89 -1.39
N SER A 41 10.55 -15.39 -0.15
CA SER A 41 11.75 -15.42 0.71
C SER A 41 12.87 -16.25 0.11
N SER A 42 12.56 -17.36 -0.57
CA SER A 42 13.55 -18.21 -1.23
C SER A 42 14.34 -17.51 -2.35
N VAL A 43 13.84 -16.37 -2.84
CA VAL A 43 14.44 -15.58 -3.92
C VAL A 43 14.83 -14.17 -3.49
N GLY A 44 14.93 -13.90 -2.19
CA GLY A 44 15.54 -12.70 -1.65
C GLY A 44 14.56 -11.64 -1.13
N VAL A 45 13.27 -11.93 -1.06
CA VAL A 45 12.33 -11.09 -0.31
C VAL A 45 12.57 -11.29 1.18
N THR A 46 12.68 -10.21 1.93
CA THR A 46 12.98 -10.26 3.38
C THR A 46 11.77 -9.83 4.20
N ALA A 47 11.76 -10.25 5.47
CA ALA A 47 10.76 -9.80 6.44
C ALA A 47 11.25 -8.60 7.28
N GLU A 48 12.44 -8.05 6.97
CA GLU A 48 13.03 -6.95 7.72
C GLU A 48 12.20 -5.67 7.52
N PRO A 49 11.63 -5.07 8.59
CA PRO A 49 10.81 -3.87 8.47
C PRO A 49 11.66 -2.62 8.27
N GLU A 50 11.11 -1.61 7.60
CA GLU A 50 11.61 -0.25 7.72
C GLU A 50 11.01 0.41 8.96
N ILE A 51 11.87 0.94 9.83
CA ILE A 51 11.45 1.59 11.06
C ILE A 51 11.79 3.07 10.98
N LYS A 52 10.77 3.91 11.16
CA LYS A 52 10.94 5.34 11.32
C LYS A 52 10.43 5.77 12.69
N ILE A 53 11.30 6.36 13.48
CA ILE A 53 10.98 6.83 14.83
C ILE A 53 10.72 8.33 14.78
N PHE A 54 9.59 8.75 15.34
CA PHE A 54 9.24 10.15 15.56
C PHE A 54 9.26 10.40 17.08
N PRO A 55 10.41 10.83 17.64
CA PRO A 55 10.58 10.92 19.09
C PRO A 55 9.66 11.95 19.74
N ASN A 56 9.27 12.97 19.00
CA ASN A 56 8.36 14.01 19.47
C ASN A 56 7.33 14.31 18.37
N LEU A 57 6.05 14.19 18.71
CA LEU A 57 4.98 14.68 17.86
C LEU A 57 4.92 16.21 18.00
N SER A 58 4.80 16.89 16.88
CA SER A 58 4.62 18.33 16.79
C SER A 58 3.14 18.69 17.06
N PRO A 59 2.84 19.88 17.63
CA PRO A 59 1.47 20.38 17.65
C PRO A 59 0.79 20.51 16.28
N SER A 60 1.58 20.48 15.18
CA SER A 60 1.08 20.42 13.81
C SER A 60 0.65 19.02 13.36
N ASP A 61 1.10 17.96 14.04
CA ASP A 61 0.68 16.60 13.78
C ASP A 61 -0.71 16.39 14.39
N LYS A 62 -1.73 16.20 13.54
CA LYS A 62 -3.13 16.22 13.99
C LYS A 62 -3.77 14.85 14.06
N PHE A 63 -3.36 13.94 13.19
CA PHE A 63 -3.86 12.58 13.10
C PHE A 63 -2.88 11.67 12.34
N ILE A 64 -3.05 10.39 12.51
CA ILE A 64 -2.34 9.35 11.77
C ILE A 64 -3.38 8.58 10.95
N VAL A 65 -3.06 8.27 9.70
CA VAL A 65 -3.87 7.40 8.84
C VAL A 65 -3.10 6.14 8.58
N ILE A 66 -3.69 4.99 8.89
CA ILE A 66 -3.18 3.66 8.58
C ILE A 66 -4.22 2.98 7.71
N ALA A 67 -3.82 2.56 6.52
CA ALA A 67 -4.72 1.94 5.56
C ALA A 67 -3.99 0.90 4.70
N SER A 68 -4.76 0.05 4.02
CA SER A 68 -4.26 -0.83 2.97
C SER A 68 -4.08 -0.08 1.65
N ASP A 69 -3.49 -0.76 0.67
CA ASP A 69 -3.35 -0.28 -0.71
C ASP A 69 -4.70 0.02 -1.39
N GLY A 70 -5.80 -0.58 -0.92
CA GLY A 70 -7.16 -0.22 -1.36
C GLY A 70 -7.47 1.27 -1.24
N ILE A 71 -6.82 1.98 -0.34
CA ILE A 71 -6.88 3.44 -0.22
C ILE A 71 -5.76 4.10 -1.02
N TRP A 72 -4.51 3.67 -0.79
CA TRP A 72 -3.31 4.31 -1.34
C TRP A 72 -3.20 4.22 -2.87
N ASP A 73 -3.80 3.20 -3.50
CA ASP A 73 -3.84 3.06 -4.96
C ASP A 73 -4.85 3.98 -5.65
N ARG A 74 -5.77 4.60 -4.89
CA ARG A 74 -6.87 5.39 -5.42
C ARG A 74 -6.83 6.86 -5.02
N LEU A 75 -6.19 7.16 -3.93
CA LEU A 75 -6.15 8.49 -3.33
C LEU A 75 -4.70 8.89 -3.04
N SER A 76 -4.32 10.11 -3.41
CA SER A 76 -3.04 10.67 -3.03
C SER A 76 -3.01 11.03 -1.53
N ASN A 77 -1.81 11.20 -0.98
CA ASN A 77 -1.66 11.64 0.41
C ASN A 77 -2.41 12.94 0.69
N GLU A 78 -2.35 13.89 -0.25
CA GLU A 78 -3.01 15.19 -0.14
C GLU A 78 -4.53 15.05 -0.12
N GLU A 79 -5.09 14.21 -0.99
CA GLU A 79 -6.54 13.93 -1.03
C GLU A 79 -7.00 13.28 0.27
N ILE A 80 -6.27 12.26 0.76
CA ILE A 80 -6.57 11.59 2.03
C ILE A 80 -6.55 12.60 3.18
N MET A 81 -5.50 13.42 3.28
CA MET A 81 -5.37 14.42 4.33
C MET A 81 -6.51 15.44 4.30
N MET A 82 -6.90 15.92 3.11
CA MET A 82 -8.01 16.86 2.95
C MET A 82 -9.35 16.22 3.32
N THR A 83 -9.60 15.00 2.86
CA THR A 83 -10.84 14.28 3.15
C THR A 83 -10.98 14.01 4.65
N ILE A 84 -9.95 13.49 5.30
CA ILE A 84 -9.96 13.24 6.75
C ILE A 84 -10.14 14.55 7.51
N ALA A 85 -9.38 15.59 7.20
CA ALA A 85 -9.50 16.88 7.89
C ALA A 85 -10.91 17.45 7.78
N LYS A 86 -11.49 17.44 6.58
CA LYS A 86 -12.82 17.95 6.31
C LYS A 86 -13.92 17.20 7.06
N GLN A 87 -13.77 15.90 7.27
CA GLN A 87 -14.73 15.07 7.99
C GLN A 87 -14.52 15.11 9.50
N TYR A 88 -13.26 15.08 9.95
CA TYR A 88 -12.91 14.96 11.36
C TYR A 88 -13.09 16.28 12.14
N TYR A 89 -12.61 17.41 11.61
CA TYR A 89 -12.59 18.65 12.38
C TYR A 89 -13.97 19.13 12.84
N PRO A 90 -15.05 19.07 12.02
CA PRO A 90 -16.37 19.50 12.48
C PRO A 90 -16.99 18.59 13.52
N THR A 91 -16.73 17.28 13.42
CA THR A 91 -17.46 16.26 14.20
C THR A 91 -16.63 15.62 15.31
N ARG A 92 -15.30 15.69 15.23
CA ARG A 92 -14.34 14.96 16.07
C ARG A 92 -14.57 13.44 16.05
N ASN A 93 -15.20 12.93 15.00
CA ASN A 93 -15.53 11.52 14.83
C ASN A 93 -14.52 10.87 13.86
N ALA A 94 -13.55 10.13 14.41
CA ALA A 94 -12.53 9.43 13.63
C ALA A 94 -13.13 8.27 12.83
N ASP A 95 -14.09 7.53 13.40
CA ASP A 95 -14.74 6.40 12.72
C ASP A 95 -15.53 6.88 11.51
N GLY A 96 -16.26 7.98 11.65
CA GLY A 96 -16.98 8.61 10.53
C GLY A 96 -16.05 9.09 9.43
N ALA A 97 -14.90 9.68 9.78
CA ALA A 97 -13.90 10.12 8.83
C ALA A 97 -13.27 8.92 8.08
N ALA A 98 -12.95 7.85 8.79
CA ALA A 98 -12.43 6.62 8.19
C ALA A 98 -13.44 5.96 7.26
N ALA A 99 -14.70 5.84 7.67
CA ALA A 99 -15.78 5.29 6.85
C ALA A 99 -16.00 6.10 5.56
N HIS A 100 -15.92 7.44 5.66
CA HIS A 100 -16.04 8.32 4.50
C HIS A 100 -14.88 8.13 3.52
N LEU A 101 -13.66 8.00 4.02
CA LEU A 101 -12.47 7.74 3.20
C LEU A 101 -12.56 6.40 2.45
N VAL A 102 -13.03 5.36 3.13
CA VAL A 102 -13.26 4.04 2.49
C VAL A 102 -14.31 4.16 1.39
N LYS A 103 -15.42 4.84 1.64
CA LYS A 103 -16.47 5.06 0.64
C LYS A 103 -15.92 5.78 -0.60
N GLU A 104 -15.20 6.88 -0.40
CA GLU A 104 -14.59 7.66 -1.49
C GLU A 104 -13.61 6.80 -2.32
N SER A 105 -12.83 5.95 -1.66
CA SER A 105 -11.92 5.05 -2.34
C SER A 105 -12.66 4.01 -3.18
N VAL A 106 -13.73 3.41 -2.63
CA VAL A 106 -14.56 2.42 -3.36
C VAL A 106 -15.21 3.04 -4.59
N GLU A 107 -15.65 4.29 -4.53
CA GLU A 107 -16.24 5.02 -5.67
C GLU A 107 -15.24 5.27 -6.81
N ARG A 108 -13.92 5.15 -6.53
CA ARG A 108 -12.83 5.29 -7.51
C ARG A 108 -12.29 3.95 -8.04
N TRP A 109 -12.81 2.83 -7.53
CA TRP A 109 -12.48 1.50 -8.03
C TRP A 109 -13.28 1.17 -9.29
#